data_5f4e4e80c0ff071f0df58fc84fb3eeeb
#
_entry.id   5f4e4e80c0ff071f0df58fc84fb3eeeb
#
_cell.length_a   1.000
_cell.length_b   1.000
_cell.length_c   1.000
_cell.angle_alpha   90.00
_cell.angle_beta   90.00
_cell.angle_gamma   90.00
#
_symmetry.space_group_name_H-M   'P 1'
#
loop_
_entity.id
_entity.type
_entity.pdbx_description
1 polymer ?
#
loop_
_entity_poly.entity_id
_entity_poly.type
_entity_poly.pdbx_seq_one_letter_code
_entity_poly.pdbx_strand_id
1 'polypeptide(L)'
;MNNSSILDRITLLENSQNLKIGTKAKNLKIIKEKTEFLIPKTLVINTDIFGQLIEDNKILDPFNYNWSKFQIPSKYQKIILEKINQEFGNKPLVIRSSATCEDSPLLSFAGQYSSFLNVTGKENVLRAIKLCYQSLFSDNAKIYSRISGVRLKYEKMAIVIQELIPTKVAGVIFTADPISQDNKKMIVEYTEGLGDSIVSGHKKPIMKEVNKKKISNLKNIFLKKLSKIALNLESVFCNPQDIEWGWDGYNIYYIPKQKHYNFK
;
A
#
# COMPACT_ATOMS: atom_id res chain seq x y z
N MET A 1 -21.33 -11.14 -15.76
CA MET A 1 -20.00 -11.01 -16.41
C MET A 1 -19.47 -12.38 -16.76
N ASN A 2 -18.86 -12.53 -17.94
CA ASN A 2 -18.16 -13.74 -18.33
C ASN A 2 -16.81 -13.83 -17.59
N ASN A 3 -16.28 -15.03 -17.39
CA ASN A 3 -15.01 -15.24 -16.68
C ASN A 3 -13.84 -14.46 -17.29
N SER A 4 -13.77 -14.32 -18.62
CA SER A 4 -12.76 -13.50 -19.29
C SER A 4 -12.79 -12.04 -18.85
N SER A 5 -13.97 -11.44 -18.71
CA SER A 5 -14.12 -10.04 -18.29
C SER A 5 -13.73 -9.80 -16.82
N ILE A 6 -13.72 -10.83 -15.97
CA ILE A 6 -13.22 -10.74 -14.59
C ILE A 6 -11.70 -10.84 -14.57
N LEU A 7 -11.12 -11.74 -15.38
CA LEU A 7 -9.67 -11.92 -15.50
C LEU A 7 -8.96 -10.63 -15.93
N ASP A 8 -9.54 -9.89 -16.88
CA ASP A 8 -9.00 -8.62 -17.38
C ASP A 8 -8.96 -7.51 -16.31
N ARG A 9 -9.66 -7.71 -15.20
CA ARG A 9 -9.73 -6.76 -14.08
C ARG A 9 -8.82 -7.12 -12.90
N ILE A 10 -8.08 -8.23 -13.03
CA ILE A 10 -7.10 -8.71 -12.05
C ILE A 10 -5.77 -8.85 -12.76
N THR A 11 -4.94 -7.81 -12.68
CA THR A 11 -3.74 -7.68 -13.52
C THR A 11 -2.51 -7.38 -12.66
N LEU A 12 -1.33 -7.74 -13.18
CA LEU A 12 -0.09 -7.23 -12.62
C LEU A 12 -0.06 -5.70 -12.71
N LEU A 13 0.61 -5.07 -11.76
CA LEU A 13 0.65 -3.60 -11.59
C LEU A 13 1.06 -2.90 -12.89
N GLU A 14 2.08 -3.39 -13.58
CA GLU A 14 2.58 -2.86 -14.85
C GLU A 14 1.54 -2.86 -15.96
N ASN A 15 0.64 -3.85 -15.97
CA ASN A 15 -0.41 -4.03 -16.98
C ASN A 15 -1.74 -3.35 -16.58
N SER A 16 -1.79 -2.71 -15.41
CA SER A 16 -3.02 -2.11 -14.89
C SER A 16 -3.31 -0.73 -15.51
N GLN A 17 -4.60 -0.41 -15.68
CA GLN A 17 -5.06 0.91 -16.12
C GLN A 17 -5.11 1.90 -14.96
N ASN A 18 -4.43 3.04 -15.07
CA ASN A 18 -4.27 4.01 -13.98
C ASN A 18 -5.58 4.53 -13.36
N LEU A 19 -6.65 4.65 -14.15
CA LEU A 19 -7.93 5.18 -13.66
C LEU A 19 -8.72 4.20 -12.78
N LYS A 20 -8.31 2.92 -12.73
CA LYS A 20 -9.08 1.85 -12.08
C LYS A 20 -8.35 1.14 -10.95
N ILE A 21 -7.23 1.68 -10.49
CA ILE A 21 -6.38 1.00 -9.49
C ILE A 21 -6.29 1.72 -8.16
N GLY A 22 -6.95 2.86 -8.01
CA GLY A 22 -6.86 3.70 -6.81
C GLY A 22 -5.49 4.37 -6.64
N THR A 23 -5.39 5.27 -5.69
CA THR A 23 -4.23 6.16 -5.55
C THR A 23 -2.97 5.43 -5.11
N LYS A 24 -3.07 4.51 -4.14
CA LYS A 24 -1.91 3.76 -3.65
C LYS A 24 -1.25 2.92 -4.75
N ALA A 25 -2.05 2.17 -5.53
CA ALA A 25 -1.52 1.38 -6.64
C ALA A 25 -0.95 2.27 -7.76
N LYS A 26 -1.58 3.42 -8.03
CA LYS A 26 -1.07 4.40 -8.98
C LYS A 26 0.30 4.94 -8.56
N ASN A 27 0.47 5.30 -7.29
CA ASN A 27 1.74 5.76 -6.75
C ASN A 27 2.82 4.66 -6.84
N LEU A 28 2.48 3.39 -6.50
CA LEU A 28 3.39 2.26 -6.69
C LEU A 28 3.86 2.11 -8.13
N LYS A 29 2.96 2.30 -9.10
CA LYS A 29 3.29 2.23 -10.53
C LYS A 29 4.23 3.36 -10.93
N ILE A 30 3.97 4.60 -10.51
CA ILE A 30 4.85 5.75 -10.75
C ILE A 30 6.24 5.51 -10.14
N ILE A 31 6.32 5.02 -8.91
CA ILE A 31 7.58 4.72 -8.23
C ILE A 31 8.37 3.65 -9.00
N LYS A 32 7.70 2.57 -9.43
CA LYS A 32 8.31 1.50 -10.23
C LYS A 32 8.89 2.01 -11.55
N GLU A 33 8.21 2.95 -12.20
CA GLU A 33 8.58 3.46 -13.52
C GLU A 33 9.62 4.59 -13.46
N LYS A 34 9.64 5.35 -12.37
CA LYS A 34 10.39 6.62 -12.28
C LYS A 34 11.56 6.60 -11.31
N THR A 35 11.71 5.56 -10.49
CA THR A 35 12.76 5.49 -9.48
C THR A 35 13.48 4.14 -9.50
N GLU A 36 14.60 4.07 -8.75
CA GLU A 36 15.36 2.82 -8.54
C GLU A 36 14.83 1.99 -7.33
N PHE A 37 13.73 2.40 -6.69
CA PHE A 37 13.09 1.55 -5.70
C PHE A 37 12.50 0.31 -6.37
N LEU A 38 12.79 -0.84 -5.84
CA LEU A 38 12.09 -2.04 -6.24
C LEU A 38 10.71 -2.06 -5.59
N ILE A 39 9.71 -2.38 -6.40
CA ILE A 39 8.36 -2.66 -5.93
C ILE A 39 8.21 -4.17 -5.88
N PRO A 40 7.80 -4.77 -4.74
CA PRO A 40 7.48 -6.19 -4.67
C PRO A 40 6.50 -6.58 -5.78
N LYS A 41 6.57 -7.82 -6.26
CA LYS A 41 5.60 -8.31 -7.26
C LYS A 41 4.19 -8.00 -6.78
N THR A 42 3.40 -7.33 -7.63
CA THR A 42 2.12 -6.73 -7.26
C THR A 42 1.03 -7.11 -8.24
N LEU A 43 -0.06 -7.68 -7.73
CA LEU A 43 -1.30 -7.94 -8.43
C LEU A 43 -2.35 -6.91 -7.96
N VAL A 44 -3.15 -6.41 -8.88
CA VAL A 44 -4.20 -5.43 -8.58
C VAL A 44 -5.56 -5.98 -9.01
N ILE A 45 -6.50 -6.00 -8.07
CA ILE A 45 -7.92 -6.15 -8.36
C ILE A 45 -8.49 -4.76 -8.55
N ASN A 46 -8.94 -4.43 -9.76
CA ASN A 46 -9.35 -3.06 -10.08
C ASN A 46 -10.70 -2.67 -9.44
N THR A 47 -11.01 -1.38 -9.50
CA THR A 47 -12.22 -0.80 -8.89
C THR A 47 -13.53 -1.27 -9.51
N ASP A 48 -13.53 -1.82 -10.74
CA ASP A 48 -14.75 -2.32 -11.38
C ASP A 48 -15.24 -3.61 -10.69
N ILE A 49 -14.32 -4.41 -10.14
CA ILE A 49 -14.69 -5.59 -9.33
C ILE A 49 -15.44 -5.14 -8.07
N PHE A 50 -14.97 -4.09 -7.40
CA PHE A 50 -15.66 -3.54 -6.24
C PHE A 50 -17.09 -3.09 -6.59
N GLY A 51 -17.26 -2.31 -7.67
CA GLY A 51 -18.59 -1.88 -8.13
C GLY A 51 -19.53 -3.06 -8.36
N GLN A 52 -19.03 -4.10 -9.03
CA GLN A 52 -19.82 -5.31 -9.30
C GLN A 52 -20.17 -6.08 -8.00
N LEU A 53 -19.26 -6.14 -7.03
CA LEU A 53 -19.53 -6.77 -5.73
C LEU A 53 -20.60 -6.00 -4.93
N ILE A 54 -20.63 -4.68 -5.01
CA ILE A 54 -21.68 -3.85 -4.43
C ILE A 54 -23.05 -4.20 -5.04
N GLU A 55 -23.12 -4.33 -6.36
CA GLU A 55 -24.33 -4.73 -7.10
C GLU A 55 -24.76 -6.18 -6.75
N ASP A 56 -23.84 -7.14 -6.81
CA ASP A 56 -24.11 -8.57 -6.55
C ASP A 56 -24.61 -8.78 -5.10
N ASN A 57 -24.16 -7.97 -4.13
CA ASN A 57 -24.62 -7.98 -2.73
C ASN A 57 -25.85 -7.09 -2.50
N LYS A 58 -26.40 -6.44 -3.54
CA LYS A 58 -27.57 -5.54 -3.47
C LYS A 58 -27.41 -4.42 -2.44
N ILE A 59 -26.23 -3.84 -2.37
CA ILE A 59 -25.89 -2.79 -1.41
C ILE A 59 -26.36 -1.44 -1.96
N LEU A 60 -27.50 -0.96 -1.48
CA LEU A 60 -28.07 0.34 -1.87
C LEU A 60 -27.42 1.50 -1.10
N ASP A 61 -27.16 1.29 0.17
CA ASP A 61 -26.48 2.24 1.04
C ASP A 61 -25.32 1.56 1.79
N PRO A 62 -24.07 1.74 1.33
CA PRO A 62 -22.91 1.11 1.95
C PRO A 62 -22.68 1.51 3.41
N PHE A 63 -23.17 2.69 3.84
CA PHE A 63 -23.01 3.17 5.21
C PHE A 63 -23.93 2.49 6.22
N ASN A 64 -25.11 2.09 5.76
CA ASN A 64 -26.09 1.38 6.59
C ASN A 64 -26.11 -0.12 6.33
N TYR A 65 -25.24 -0.61 5.43
CA TYR A 65 -25.14 -2.03 5.12
C TYR A 65 -24.44 -2.81 6.24
N ASN A 66 -25.00 -3.97 6.58
CA ASN A 66 -24.34 -4.90 7.49
C ASN A 66 -23.23 -5.67 6.77
N TRP A 67 -21.98 -5.17 6.87
CA TRP A 67 -20.82 -5.75 6.20
C TRP A 67 -20.45 -7.16 6.66
N SER A 68 -21.01 -7.67 7.78
CA SER A 68 -20.85 -9.09 8.14
C SER A 68 -21.48 -10.01 7.10
N LYS A 69 -22.54 -9.55 6.43
CA LYS A 69 -23.28 -10.28 5.38
C LYS A 69 -22.61 -10.17 4.00
N PHE A 70 -21.63 -9.27 3.83
CA PHE A 70 -20.95 -9.10 2.54
C PHE A 70 -20.23 -10.38 2.14
N GLN A 71 -20.46 -10.80 0.90
CA GLN A 71 -19.84 -12.00 0.34
C GLN A 71 -19.16 -11.69 -1.00
N ILE A 72 -18.07 -12.36 -1.24
CA ILE A 72 -17.44 -12.42 -2.55
C ILE A 72 -18.03 -13.66 -3.23
N PRO A 73 -18.86 -13.54 -4.29
CA PRO A 73 -19.47 -14.70 -4.96
C PRO A 73 -18.41 -15.70 -5.47
N SER A 74 -18.73 -16.99 -5.46
CA SER A 74 -17.81 -18.09 -5.80
C SER A 74 -17.08 -17.90 -7.14
N LYS A 75 -17.75 -17.30 -8.14
CA LYS A 75 -17.16 -16.98 -9.43
C LYS A 75 -15.93 -16.06 -9.33
N TYR A 76 -15.97 -15.05 -8.44
CA TYR A 76 -14.83 -14.15 -8.20
C TYR A 76 -13.78 -14.81 -7.32
N GLN A 77 -14.22 -15.52 -6.26
CA GLN A 77 -13.29 -16.23 -5.38
C GLN A 77 -12.36 -17.15 -6.18
N LYS A 78 -12.94 -17.97 -7.06
CA LYS A 78 -12.19 -18.92 -7.89
C LYS A 78 -11.13 -18.19 -8.73
N ILE A 79 -11.53 -17.17 -9.48
CA ILE A 79 -10.64 -16.44 -10.41
C ILE A 79 -9.56 -15.69 -9.63
N ILE A 80 -9.91 -15.02 -8.52
CA ILE A 80 -8.96 -14.31 -7.67
C ILE A 80 -7.90 -15.28 -7.13
N LEU A 81 -8.33 -16.41 -6.58
CA LEU A 81 -7.42 -17.39 -5.98
C LEU A 81 -6.55 -18.10 -7.03
N GLU A 82 -7.10 -18.42 -8.20
CA GLU A 82 -6.33 -18.97 -9.32
C GLU A 82 -5.24 -18.00 -9.76
N LYS A 83 -5.59 -16.71 -9.91
CA LYS A 83 -4.63 -15.68 -10.32
C LYS A 83 -3.53 -15.47 -9.27
N ILE A 84 -3.90 -15.42 -7.99
CA ILE A 84 -2.94 -15.32 -6.88
C ILE A 84 -2.00 -16.53 -6.86
N ASN A 85 -2.54 -17.74 -7.00
CA ASN A 85 -1.71 -18.95 -7.03
C ASN A 85 -0.75 -18.98 -8.24
N GLN A 86 -1.22 -18.53 -9.39
CA GLN A 86 -0.38 -18.41 -10.60
C GLN A 86 0.79 -17.46 -10.39
N GLU A 87 0.55 -16.30 -9.74
CA GLU A 87 1.54 -15.24 -9.62
C GLU A 87 2.47 -15.41 -8.41
N PHE A 88 1.99 -15.95 -7.31
CA PHE A 88 2.70 -15.97 -6.03
C PHE A 88 2.93 -17.39 -5.45
N GLY A 89 2.17 -18.39 -5.91
CA GLY A 89 2.19 -19.72 -5.30
C GLY A 89 1.73 -19.67 -3.84
N ASN A 90 2.52 -20.25 -2.95
CA ASN A 90 2.25 -20.31 -1.50
C ASN A 90 2.98 -19.23 -0.70
N LYS A 91 3.55 -18.23 -1.35
CA LYS A 91 4.28 -17.16 -0.65
C LYS A 91 3.34 -16.34 0.24
N PRO A 92 3.83 -15.88 1.41
CA PRO A 92 3.07 -14.95 2.23
C PRO A 92 2.85 -13.63 1.49
N LEU A 93 1.67 -13.07 1.67
CA LEU A 93 1.21 -11.90 0.95
C LEU A 93 0.96 -10.70 1.88
N VAL A 94 0.99 -9.54 1.28
CA VAL A 94 0.47 -8.29 1.84
C VAL A 94 -0.76 -7.90 1.02
N ILE A 95 -1.90 -7.68 1.68
CA ILE A 95 -3.16 -7.28 1.03
C ILE A 95 -3.57 -5.92 1.54
N ARG A 96 -3.80 -4.99 0.62
CA ARG A 96 -4.02 -3.57 0.94
C ARG A 96 -5.18 -2.99 0.14
N SER A 97 -5.89 -2.09 0.79
CA SER A 97 -6.81 -1.18 0.11
C SER A 97 -6.07 -0.15 -0.74
N SER A 98 -6.69 0.25 -1.84
CA SER A 98 -6.26 1.35 -2.70
C SER A 98 -7.51 2.11 -3.18
N ALA A 99 -7.94 3.08 -2.38
CA ALA A 99 -9.12 3.87 -2.68
C ALA A 99 -8.82 4.99 -3.68
N THR A 100 -9.84 5.48 -4.38
CA THR A 100 -9.70 6.57 -5.34
C THR A 100 -9.45 7.92 -4.68
N CYS A 101 -9.84 8.08 -3.40
CA CYS A 101 -9.70 9.31 -2.61
C CYS A 101 -8.51 9.32 -1.63
N GLU A 102 -7.60 8.33 -1.66
CA GLU A 102 -6.66 8.09 -0.56
C GLU A 102 -5.59 9.16 -0.36
N ASP A 103 -5.16 9.87 -1.39
CA ASP A 103 -4.12 10.90 -1.30
C ASP A 103 -4.58 12.21 -1.97
N SER A 104 -5.64 12.82 -1.43
CA SER A 104 -5.98 14.18 -1.81
C SER A 104 -4.92 15.15 -1.28
N PRO A 105 -4.45 16.14 -2.08
CA PRO A 105 -3.47 17.13 -1.64
C PRO A 105 -3.88 17.92 -0.39
N LEU A 106 -5.18 18.01 -0.14
CA LEU A 106 -5.75 18.73 1.00
C LEU A 106 -5.97 17.84 2.22
N LEU A 107 -6.02 16.50 2.05
CA LEU A 107 -6.47 15.61 3.11
C LEU A 107 -5.91 14.21 2.89
N SER A 108 -5.06 13.75 3.80
CA SER A 108 -4.50 12.41 3.77
C SER A 108 -5.41 11.41 4.50
N PHE A 109 -5.96 10.44 3.78
CA PHE A 109 -6.59 9.25 4.36
C PHE A 109 -5.55 8.22 4.85
N ALA A 110 -4.30 8.64 5.03
CA ALA A 110 -3.22 7.76 5.47
C ALA A 110 -3.61 7.03 6.76
N GLY A 111 -3.53 5.70 6.74
CA GLY A 111 -3.85 4.84 7.88
C GLY A 111 -5.34 4.71 8.23
N GLN A 112 -6.28 5.23 7.43
CA GLN A 112 -7.72 5.03 7.64
C GLN A 112 -8.20 3.70 7.05
N TYR A 113 -7.54 3.18 6.02
CA TYR A 113 -7.91 1.96 5.34
C TYR A 113 -7.02 0.78 5.73
N SER A 114 -7.57 -0.43 5.61
CA SER A 114 -6.94 -1.65 6.12
C SER A 114 -5.79 -2.14 5.25
N SER A 115 -4.76 -2.66 5.93
CA SER A 115 -3.66 -3.41 5.33
C SER A 115 -3.37 -4.64 6.19
N PHE A 116 -3.19 -5.79 5.54
CA PHE A 116 -2.95 -7.07 6.19
C PHE A 116 -1.62 -7.64 5.73
N LEU A 117 -0.77 -7.96 6.70
CA LEU A 117 0.55 -8.54 6.48
C LEU A 117 0.54 -10.04 6.70
N ASN A 118 1.51 -10.71 6.12
CA ASN A 118 1.74 -12.15 6.30
C ASN A 118 0.49 -12.99 6.07
N VAL A 119 -0.29 -12.63 5.05
CA VAL A 119 -1.53 -13.33 4.71
C VAL A 119 -1.20 -14.60 3.95
N THR A 120 -1.58 -15.74 4.51
CA THR A 120 -1.39 -17.07 3.92
C THR A 120 -2.71 -17.84 3.92
N GLY A 121 -2.88 -18.72 2.94
CA GLY A 121 -4.08 -19.55 2.81
C GLY A 121 -5.27 -18.83 2.18
N LYS A 122 -6.09 -19.60 1.47
CA LYS A 122 -7.21 -19.10 0.65
C LYS A 122 -8.25 -18.31 1.45
N GLU A 123 -8.59 -18.81 2.61
CA GLU A 123 -9.62 -18.19 3.49
C GLU A 123 -9.16 -16.83 4.00
N ASN A 124 -7.90 -16.74 4.49
CA ASN A 124 -7.34 -15.48 4.99
C ASN A 124 -7.19 -14.44 3.88
N VAL A 125 -6.83 -14.86 2.65
CA VAL A 125 -6.77 -13.98 1.49
C VAL A 125 -8.14 -13.37 1.20
N LEU A 126 -9.19 -14.19 1.10
CA LEU A 126 -10.55 -13.70 0.85
C LEU A 126 -11.07 -12.84 1.99
N ARG A 127 -10.74 -13.20 3.23
CA ARG A 127 -11.09 -12.40 4.42
C ARG A 127 -10.40 -11.04 4.40
N ALA A 128 -9.11 -10.97 4.05
CA ALA A 128 -8.37 -9.73 3.95
C ALA A 128 -8.95 -8.81 2.87
N ILE A 129 -9.27 -9.35 1.68
CA ILE A 129 -9.91 -8.61 0.59
C ILE A 129 -11.27 -8.04 1.05
N LYS A 130 -12.09 -8.86 1.71
CA LYS A 130 -13.38 -8.42 2.26
C LYS A 130 -13.21 -7.25 3.23
N LEU A 131 -12.28 -7.38 4.19
CA LEU A 131 -12.02 -6.35 5.20
C LEU A 131 -11.42 -5.07 4.59
N CYS A 132 -10.62 -5.17 3.54
CA CYS A 132 -10.18 -4.01 2.78
C CYS A 132 -11.38 -3.25 2.17
N TYR A 133 -12.30 -3.92 1.51
CA TYR A 133 -13.50 -3.29 0.95
C TYR A 133 -14.37 -2.65 2.04
N GLN A 134 -14.57 -3.35 3.16
CA GLN A 134 -15.32 -2.83 4.30
C GLN A 134 -14.72 -1.56 4.88
N SER A 135 -13.38 -1.44 4.90
CA SER A 135 -12.68 -0.31 5.51
C SER A 135 -13.02 1.05 4.87
N LEU A 136 -13.48 1.06 3.60
CA LEU A 136 -13.92 2.28 2.91
C LEU A 136 -15.12 2.95 3.61
N PHE A 137 -15.95 2.16 4.31
CA PHE A 137 -17.17 2.61 4.99
C PHE A 137 -17.09 2.46 6.51
N SER A 138 -15.88 2.36 7.05
CA SER A 138 -15.64 2.35 8.50
C SER A 138 -16.09 3.66 9.16
N ASP A 139 -16.33 3.63 10.47
CA ASP A 139 -16.74 4.84 11.19
C ASP A 139 -15.65 5.92 11.14
N ASN A 140 -14.38 5.53 11.18
CA ASN A 140 -13.26 6.47 10.99
C ASN A 140 -13.31 7.12 9.59
N ALA A 141 -13.56 6.34 8.54
CA ALA A 141 -13.70 6.87 7.18
C ALA A 141 -14.91 7.81 7.07
N LYS A 142 -16.03 7.50 7.73
CA LYS A 142 -17.22 8.38 7.79
C LYS A 142 -16.91 9.71 8.46
N ILE A 143 -16.27 9.70 9.63
CA ILE A 143 -15.88 10.91 10.36
C ILE A 143 -14.96 11.76 9.49
N TYR A 144 -13.95 11.14 8.90
CA TYR A 144 -13.00 11.83 8.04
C TYR A 144 -13.66 12.42 6.79
N SER A 145 -14.59 11.68 6.17
CA SER A 145 -15.40 12.15 5.04
C SER A 145 -16.17 13.44 5.35
N ARG A 146 -16.74 13.53 6.55
CA ARG A 146 -17.47 14.75 6.99
C ARG A 146 -16.53 15.96 7.12
N ILE A 147 -15.33 15.74 7.64
CA ILE A 147 -14.33 16.80 7.85
C ILE A 147 -13.74 17.23 6.49
N SER A 148 -13.51 16.29 5.59
CA SER A 148 -12.82 16.50 4.32
C SER A 148 -13.75 16.96 3.18
N GLY A 149 -15.08 16.81 3.33
CA GLY A 149 -16.04 17.04 2.26
C GLY A 149 -16.04 15.97 1.15
N VAL A 150 -15.22 14.91 1.28
CA VAL A 150 -15.18 13.79 0.33
C VAL A 150 -16.44 12.93 0.46
N ARG A 151 -17.16 12.73 -0.63
CA ARG A 151 -18.38 11.93 -0.67
C ARG A 151 -18.05 10.44 -0.90
N LEU A 152 -17.72 9.71 0.16
CA LEU A 152 -17.32 8.29 0.10
C LEU A 152 -18.29 7.38 -0.68
N LYS A 153 -19.56 7.74 -0.78
CA LYS A 153 -20.58 6.98 -1.55
C LYS A 153 -20.18 6.79 -3.02
N TYR A 154 -19.42 7.73 -3.57
CA TYR A 154 -18.97 7.69 -4.98
C TYR A 154 -17.54 7.15 -5.13
N GLU A 155 -16.85 6.94 -4.01
CA GLU A 155 -15.50 6.42 -4.02
C GLU A 155 -15.47 4.94 -4.32
N LYS A 156 -14.41 4.53 -4.99
CA LYS A 156 -14.17 3.15 -5.38
C LYS A 156 -12.89 2.65 -4.74
N MET A 157 -12.81 1.34 -4.58
CA MET A 157 -11.64 0.70 -4.00
C MET A 157 -11.11 -0.41 -4.90
N ALA A 158 -9.83 -0.34 -5.19
CA ALA A 158 -9.04 -1.44 -5.71
C ALA A 158 -8.35 -2.19 -4.56
N ILE A 159 -7.91 -3.41 -4.81
CA ILE A 159 -7.10 -4.18 -3.87
C ILE A 159 -5.71 -4.38 -4.46
N VAL A 160 -4.70 -4.06 -3.68
CA VAL A 160 -3.29 -4.31 -3.98
C VAL A 160 -2.85 -5.56 -3.23
N ILE A 161 -2.37 -6.56 -3.95
CA ILE A 161 -1.85 -7.82 -3.42
C ILE A 161 -0.37 -7.90 -3.78
N GLN A 162 0.50 -7.93 -2.77
CA GLN A 162 1.95 -7.92 -2.95
C GLN A 162 2.59 -9.13 -2.29
N GLU A 163 3.69 -9.60 -2.85
CA GLU A 163 4.59 -10.53 -2.17
C GLU A 163 5.17 -9.88 -0.92
N LEU A 164 5.14 -10.57 0.21
CA LEU A 164 5.83 -10.14 1.43
C LEU A 164 7.34 -10.39 1.28
N ILE A 165 8.12 -9.32 1.27
CA ILE A 165 9.58 -9.42 1.18
C ILE A 165 10.17 -9.63 2.58
N PRO A 166 10.99 -10.68 2.79
CA PRO A 166 11.69 -10.89 4.05
C PRO A 166 12.86 -9.90 4.17
N THR A 167 12.61 -8.76 4.77
CA THR A 167 13.64 -7.72 4.95
C THR A 167 14.56 -8.02 6.13
N LYS A 168 15.86 -7.75 5.97
CA LYS A 168 16.86 -7.79 7.04
C LYS A 168 16.92 -6.50 7.85
N VAL A 169 16.67 -5.39 7.17
CA VAL A 169 16.59 -4.05 7.75
C VAL A 169 15.39 -3.36 7.14
N ALA A 170 14.63 -2.65 7.95
CA ALA A 170 13.53 -1.83 7.49
C ALA A 170 13.51 -0.49 8.21
N GLY A 171 12.93 0.52 7.58
CA GLY A 171 12.93 1.86 8.14
C GLY A 171 12.07 2.83 7.39
N VAL A 172 12.18 4.06 7.82
CA VAL A 172 11.58 5.23 7.20
C VAL A 172 12.69 6.21 6.83
N ILE A 173 12.57 6.86 5.68
CA ILE A 173 13.38 8.02 5.32
C ILE A 173 12.46 9.19 5.02
N PHE A 174 12.63 10.26 5.79
CA PHE A 174 11.99 11.54 5.56
C PHE A 174 12.93 12.38 4.70
N THR A 175 12.47 12.83 3.55
CA THR A 175 13.30 13.66 2.67
C THR A 175 13.37 15.13 3.11
N ALA A 176 12.62 15.55 4.12
CA ALA A 176 12.83 16.76 4.90
C ALA A 176 12.74 16.40 6.38
N ASP A 177 13.39 17.17 7.25
CA ASP A 177 13.26 16.94 8.70
C ASP A 177 11.80 17.20 9.14
N PRO A 178 11.10 16.19 9.66
CA PRO A 178 9.68 16.33 10.00
C PRO A 178 9.43 17.24 11.22
N ILE A 179 10.45 17.53 12.03
CA ILE A 179 10.35 18.37 13.23
C ILE A 179 10.68 19.81 12.89
N SER A 180 11.87 20.05 12.33
CA SER A 180 12.34 21.41 11.99
C SER A 180 11.85 21.91 10.64
N GLN A 181 11.26 21.03 9.81
CA GLN A 181 10.86 21.29 8.42
C GLN A 181 12.05 21.73 7.52
N ASP A 182 13.27 21.39 7.90
CA ASP A 182 14.46 21.71 7.13
C ASP A 182 14.58 20.81 5.90
N ASN A 183 14.30 21.39 4.72
CA ASN A 183 14.38 20.71 3.43
C ASN A 183 15.82 20.40 2.97
N LYS A 184 16.85 20.85 3.68
CA LYS A 184 18.27 20.58 3.35
C LYS A 184 18.74 19.26 3.91
N LYS A 185 17.96 18.66 4.80
CA LYS A 185 18.30 17.44 5.53
C LYS A 185 17.30 16.34 5.24
N MET A 186 17.76 15.11 5.33
CA MET A 186 16.95 13.90 5.38
C MET A 186 17.13 13.24 6.75
N ILE A 187 16.08 12.65 7.28
CA ILE A 187 16.14 11.84 8.50
C ILE A 187 15.87 10.39 8.11
N VAL A 188 16.80 9.50 8.47
CA VAL A 188 16.68 8.05 8.22
C VAL A 188 16.55 7.34 9.55
N GLU A 189 15.44 6.66 9.76
CA GLU A 189 15.18 5.84 10.94
C GLU A 189 15.04 4.38 10.50
N TYR A 190 15.74 3.46 11.16
CA TYR A 190 15.71 2.05 10.79
C TYR A 190 15.99 1.12 11.97
N THR A 191 15.55 -0.13 11.85
CA THR A 191 15.87 -1.22 12.75
C THR A 191 16.27 -2.47 11.97
N GLU A 192 16.99 -3.38 12.63
CA GLU A 192 17.24 -4.72 12.10
C GLU A 192 15.98 -5.57 12.26
N GLY A 193 15.63 -6.33 11.22
CA GLY A 193 14.49 -7.23 11.14
C GLY A 193 13.36 -6.72 10.24
N LEU A 194 12.21 -7.38 10.30
CA LEU A 194 10.99 -6.96 9.60
C LEU A 194 10.52 -5.60 10.14
N GLY A 195 10.02 -4.73 9.28
CA GLY A 195 9.56 -3.38 9.62
C GLY A 195 8.54 -3.30 10.77
N ASP A 196 7.87 -4.41 11.09
CA ASP A 196 6.95 -4.54 12.22
C ASP A 196 7.57 -4.19 13.59
N SER A 197 8.89 -4.38 13.72
CA SER A 197 9.61 -4.07 14.98
C SER A 197 9.74 -2.57 15.24
N ILE A 198 9.67 -1.73 14.20
CA ILE A 198 9.64 -0.25 14.35
C ILE A 198 8.27 0.20 14.81
N VAL A 199 7.22 -0.32 14.18
CA VAL A 199 5.83 0.08 14.44
C VAL A 199 5.34 -0.42 15.80
N SER A 200 5.82 -1.58 16.26
CA SER A 200 5.48 -2.16 17.56
C SER A 200 6.26 -1.57 18.75
N GLY A 201 7.24 -0.70 18.51
CA GLY A 201 8.01 -0.03 19.58
C GLY A 201 8.96 -0.93 20.39
N HIS A 202 9.21 -2.18 19.94
CA HIS A 202 10.02 -3.16 20.68
C HIS A 202 11.54 -2.91 20.62
N LYS A 203 12.01 -2.13 19.65
CA LYS A 203 13.43 -1.75 19.52
C LYS A 203 13.56 -0.26 19.27
N LYS A 204 14.55 0.38 19.91
CA LYS A 204 14.89 1.77 19.60
C LYS A 204 15.44 1.85 18.18
N PRO A 205 14.86 2.65 17.28
CA PRO A 205 15.39 2.83 15.95
C PRO A 205 16.74 3.54 15.98
N ILE A 206 17.60 3.20 15.03
CA ILE A 206 18.81 3.95 14.77
C ILE A 206 18.43 5.13 13.90
N MET A 207 18.72 6.35 14.33
CA MET A 207 18.46 7.58 13.59
C MET A 207 19.76 8.10 12.95
N LYS A 208 19.70 8.51 11.70
CA LYS A 208 20.79 9.15 10.96
C LYS A 208 20.29 10.41 10.25
N GLU A 209 21.01 11.50 10.42
CA GLU A 209 20.81 12.72 9.66
C GLU A 209 21.71 12.71 8.40
N VAL A 210 21.16 13.08 7.26
CA VAL A 210 21.87 13.17 5.99
C VAL A 210 21.66 14.54 5.37
N ASN A 211 22.74 15.29 5.16
CA ASN A 211 22.68 16.53 4.42
C ASN A 211 22.58 16.25 2.91
N LYS A 212 21.54 16.75 2.24
CA LYS A 212 21.26 16.49 0.81
C LYS A 212 22.43 16.89 -0.11
N LYS A 213 23.15 17.99 0.20
CA LYS A 213 24.30 18.43 -0.58
C LYS A 213 25.54 17.56 -0.39
N LYS A 214 25.59 16.73 0.66
CA LYS A 214 26.75 15.89 1.01
C LYS A 214 26.51 14.39 0.78
N ILE A 215 25.45 13.99 0.10
CA ILE A 215 25.13 12.58 -0.18
C ILE A 215 26.27 11.88 -0.91
N SER A 216 26.94 12.57 -1.87
CA SER A 216 28.09 12.03 -2.59
C SER A 216 29.26 11.63 -1.69
N ASN A 217 29.42 12.30 -0.55
CA ASN A 217 30.52 12.13 0.40
C ASN A 217 30.24 11.09 1.49
N LEU A 218 29.05 10.47 1.49
CA LEU A 218 28.72 9.43 2.45
C LEU A 218 29.61 8.19 2.25
N LYS A 219 30.31 7.76 3.31
CA LYS A 219 31.13 6.54 3.32
C LYS A 219 30.27 5.28 3.31
N ASN A 220 29.11 5.31 3.99
CA ASN A 220 28.17 4.19 4.00
C ASN A 220 27.47 4.08 2.65
N ILE A 221 27.81 3.06 1.88
CA ILE A 221 27.33 2.82 0.51
C ILE A 221 25.80 2.62 0.48
N PHE A 222 25.25 1.88 1.46
CA PHE A 222 23.81 1.65 1.57
C PHE A 222 23.06 2.95 1.83
N LEU A 223 23.49 3.73 2.83
CA LEU A 223 22.86 5.01 3.16
C LEU A 223 22.96 6.00 1.98
N LYS A 224 24.08 5.99 1.27
CA LYS A 224 24.29 6.79 0.06
C LYS A 224 23.29 6.40 -1.04
N LYS A 225 23.11 5.09 -1.31
CA LYS A 225 22.16 4.59 -2.30
C LYS A 225 20.73 4.93 -1.92
N LEU A 226 20.32 4.63 -0.68
CA LEU A 226 18.98 4.94 -0.16
C LEU A 226 18.66 6.44 -0.27
N SER A 227 19.58 7.30 0.15
CA SER A 227 19.39 8.76 0.08
C SER A 227 19.23 9.28 -1.34
N LYS A 228 19.99 8.73 -2.31
CA LYS A 228 19.85 9.09 -3.73
C LYS A 228 18.47 8.70 -4.29
N ILE A 229 18.03 7.48 -4.00
CA ILE A 229 16.72 7.00 -4.47
C ILE A 229 15.60 7.83 -3.84
N ALA A 230 15.69 8.15 -2.54
CA ALA A 230 14.73 8.99 -1.86
C ALA A 230 14.66 10.41 -2.42
N LEU A 231 15.82 11.01 -2.76
CA LEU A 231 15.87 12.33 -3.40
C LEU A 231 15.27 12.32 -4.80
N ASN A 232 15.47 11.23 -5.56
CA ASN A 232 14.83 11.04 -6.86
C ASN A 232 13.29 10.99 -6.68
N LEU A 233 12.80 10.24 -5.69
CA LEU A 233 11.37 10.15 -5.40
C LEU A 233 10.77 11.51 -5.01
N GLU A 234 11.45 12.30 -4.18
CA GLU A 234 11.05 13.67 -3.85
C GLU A 234 10.91 14.52 -5.12
N SER A 235 11.86 14.39 -6.07
CA SER A 235 11.80 15.08 -7.35
C SER A 235 10.61 14.64 -8.22
N VAL A 236 10.31 13.34 -8.25
CA VAL A 236 9.18 12.78 -9.02
C VAL A 236 7.84 13.31 -8.52
N PHE A 237 7.67 13.44 -7.20
CA PHE A 237 6.42 13.93 -6.60
C PHE A 237 6.42 15.44 -6.31
N CYS A 238 7.54 16.13 -6.54
CA CYS A 238 7.71 17.57 -6.31
C CYS A 238 7.43 18.05 -4.87
N ASN A 239 7.51 17.15 -3.89
CA ASN A 239 7.24 17.41 -2.47
C ASN A 239 8.15 16.57 -1.60
N PRO A 240 8.47 17.01 -0.35
CA PRO A 240 9.09 16.15 0.64
C PRO A 240 8.32 14.85 0.83
N GLN A 241 9.04 13.75 0.97
CA GLN A 241 8.47 12.40 1.03
C GLN A 241 8.78 11.74 2.37
N ASP A 242 7.80 10.97 2.85
CA ASP A 242 7.90 10.05 3.97
C ASP A 242 7.85 8.63 3.38
N ILE A 243 9.00 7.98 3.32
CA ILE A 243 9.22 6.76 2.53
C ILE A 243 9.54 5.61 3.47
N GLU A 244 8.63 4.64 3.56
CA GLU A 244 8.96 3.36 4.18
C GLU A 244 9.71 2.47 3.20
N TRP A 245 10.77 1.86 3.67
CA TRP A 245 11.65 1.03 2.86
C TRP A 245 12.08 -0.23 3.62
N GLY A 246 12.45 -1.25 2.86
CA GLY A 246 13.03 -2.48 3.37
C GLY A 246 14.23 -2.91 2.54
N TRP A 247 15.19 -3.53 3.18
CA TRP A 247 16.39 -4.10 2.55
C TRP A 247 16.49 -5.60 2.85
N ASP A 248 16.57 -6.41 1.80
CA ASP A 248 16.67 -7.87 1.91
C ASP A 248 18.12 -8.40 2.05
N GLY A 249 19.09 -7.50 2.00
CA GLY A 249 20.53 -7.80 1.96
C GLY A 249 21.17 -7.45 0.61
N TYR A 250 20.37 -7.27 -0.42
CA TYR A 250 20.80 -6.97 -1.78
C TYR A 250 20.08 -5.76 -2.36
N ASN A 251 18.79 -5.69 -2.18
CA ASN A 251 17.89 -4.74 -2.82
C ASN A 251 17.17 -3.84 -1.81
N ILE A 252 16.85 -2.62 -2.24
CA ILE A 252 16.02 -1.68 -1.49
C ILE A 252 14.64 -1.66 -2.11
N TYR A 253 13.64 -2.03 -1.30
CA TYR A 253 12.23 -2.05 -1.68
C TYR A 253 11.50 -0.85 -1.11
N TYR A 254 10.62 -0.27 -1.89
CA TYR A 254 9.61 0.63 -1.37
C TYR A 254 8.51 -0.19 -0.69
N ILE A 255 8.23 0.12 0.56
CA ILE A 255 7.19 -0.51 1.37
C ILE A 255 6.21 0.59 1.76
N PRO A 256 4.99 0.63 1.19
CA PRO A 256 4.04 1.70 1.52
C PRO A 256 3.61 1.67 2.99
N LYS A 257 3.40 2.86 3.57
CA LYS A 257 2.99 3.10 4.96
C LYS A 257 1.76 2.29 5.40
N GLN A 258 1.79 1.71 6.60
CA GLN A 258 0.81 0.74 7.07
C GLN A 258 0.29 1.00 8.48
N LYS A 259 -1.04 0.80 8.70
CA LYS A 259 -1.53 0.29 9.99
C LYS A 259 -1.60 -1.23 9.88
N HIS A 260 -0.95 -1.92 10.81
CA HIS A 260 -0.88 -3.38 10.80
C HIS A 260 -2.12 -3.99 11.45
N TYR A 261 -2.74 -4.94 10.75
CA TYR A 261 -3.70 -5.87 11.34
C TYR A 261 -3.12 -7.28 11.16
N ASN A 262 -2.75 -7.94 12.27
CA ASN A 262 -2.39 -9.35 12.26
C ASN A 262 -3.67 -10.17 12.40
N PHE A 263 -3.87 -11.19 11.55
CA PHE A 263 -4.85 -12.22 11.80
C PHE A 263 -4.38 -13.05 13.00
N LYS A 264 -5.09 -12.94 14.12
CA LYS A 264 -5.01 -13.92 15.22
C LYS A 264 -5.85 -15.12 14.88
#